data_e84fc2bce9b4aa139a3a7f18eece22d9
#
_entry.id   e84fc2bce9b4aa139a3a7f18eece22d9
#
_cell.length_a   1.000
_cell.length_b   1.000
_cell.length_c   1.000
_cell.angle_alpha   90.00
_cell.angle_beta   90.00
_cell.angle_gamma   90.00
#
_symmetry.space_group_name_H-M   'P 1'
#
loop_
_entity.id
_entity.type
_entity.pdbx_description
1 polymer ?
#
loop_
_entity_poly.entity_id
_entity_poly.type
_entity_poly.pdbx_seq_one_letter_code
_entity_poly.pdbx_strand_id
1 'polypeptide(L)'
;MLFLLATPEYNNVQSNTTKVRVHLRSGVAEIFEQHQDLMGKIDNNIVEIETNFENKLEKIWFVLQDAVFIVSNQKAGASKSAFENEGTGVYIYAKRVKEINSSISIEELTKQFDQKSALFETEKQSILDQNLSLADQTNTSKYALLKEEVDFLKKVIAVVKEFKT
;
A
#
# COMPACT_ATOMS: atom_id res chain seq x y z
N MET A 1 12.92 14.95 3.56
CA MET A 1 13.30 13.55 3.23
C MET A 1 12.72 13.12 1.91
N LEU A 2 13.31 12.10 1.28
CA LEU A 2 12.80 11.46 0.09
C LEU A 2 11.78 10.38 0.45
N PHE A 3 10.64 10.35 -0.23
CA PHE A 3 9.69 9.24 -0.20
C PHE A 3 9.58 8.63 -1.60
N LEU A 4 9.69 7.31 -1.68
CA LEU A 4 9.48 6.54 -2.90
C LEU A 4 8.53 5.37 -2.61
N LEU A 5 7.45 5.30 -3.37
CA LEU A 5 6.52 4.18 -3.38
C LEU A 5 6.49 3.57 -4.78
N ALA A 6 6.81 2.30 -4.89
CA ALA A 6 6.85 1.58 -6.15
C ALA A 6 6.01 0.31 -6.11
N THR A 7 5.32 0.04 -7.20
CA THR A 7 4.69 -1.23 -7.54
C THR A 7 5.08 -1.60 -8.98
N PRO A 8 4.75 -2.80 -9.49
CA PRO A 8 4.98 -3.14 -10.89
C PRO A 8 4.36 -2.15 -11.91
N GLU A 9 3.29 -1.46 -11.52
CA GLU A 9 2.50 -0.61 -12.42
C GLU A 9 2.45 0.87 -12.00
N TYR A 10 2.99 1.23 -10.83
CA TYR A 10 2.83 2.57 -10.27
C TYR A 10 4.08 3.01 -9.51
N ASN A 11 4.49 4.26 -9.72
CA ASN A 11 5.56 4.89 -8.96
C ASN A 11 5.12 6.27 -8.49
N ASN A 12 5.40 6.58 -7.23
CA ASN A 12 5.25 7.92 -6.64
C ASN A 12 6.55 8.31 -5.95
N VAL A 13 7.07 9.47 -6.29
CA VAL A 13 8.31 10.00 -5.71
C VAL A 13 8.04 11.41 -5.20
N GLN A 14 8.30 11.65 -3.90
CA GLN A 14 8.14 12.93 -3.25
C GLN A 14 9.45 13.34 -2.57
N SER A 15 10.06 14.43 -3.01
CA SER A 15 11.35 14.92 -2.45
C SER A 15 11.18 15.79 -1.20
N ASN A 16 10.01 16.41 -1.02
CA ASN A 16 9.74 17.38 0.06
C ASN A 16 8.87 16.79 1.17
N THR A 17 9.00 15.49 1.42
CA THR A 17 8.25 14.81 2.49
C THR A 17 8.82 15.22 3.85
N THR A 18 7.94 15.63 4.75
CA THR A 18 8.28 16.04 6.12
C THR A 18 8.04 14.91 7.12
N LYS A 19 7.04 14.09 6.87
CA LYS A 19 6.69 12.94 7.71
C LYS A 19 6.11 11.80 6.87
N VAL A 20 6.47 10.57 7.24
CA VAL A 20 5.80 9.34 6.75
C VAL A 20 5.27 8.58 7.95
N ARG A 21 4.00 8.21 7.91
CA ARG A 21 3.36 7.39 8.92
C ARG A 21 2.99 6.05 8.30
N VAL A 22 3.53 4.97 8.85
CA VAL A 22 3.31 3.61 8.39
C VAL A 22 2.48 2.86 9.41
N HIS A 23 1.31 2.40 9.01
CA HIS A 23 0.44 1.59 9.86
C HIS A 23 0.85 0.12 9.74
N LEU A 24 1.36 -0.42 10.82
CA LEU A 24 1.79 -1.81 10.96
C LEU A 24 0.77 -2.62 11.74
N ARG A 25 0.91 -3.93 11.74
CA ARG A 25 0.09 -4.82 12.56
C ARG A 25 0.31 -4.60 14.06
N SER A 26 1.51 -4.20 14.45
CA SER A 26 1.93 -3.94 15.83
C SER A 26 1.69 -2.52 16.32
N GLY A 27 1.23 -1.62 15.45
CA GLY A 27 1.04 -0.20 15.77
C GLY A 27 1.41 0.72 14.61
N VAL A 28 1.74 1.96 14.92
CA VAL A 28 2.09 2.98 13.93
C VAL A 28 3.53 3.41 14.12
N ALA A 29 4.30 3.42 13.02
CA ALA A 29 5.64 4.02 12.99
C ALA A 29 5.54 5.40 12.33
N GLU A 30 6.05 6.43 13.00
CA GLU A 30 6.20 7.77 12.44
C GLU A 30 7.68 8.03 12.13
N ILE A 31 7.95 8.38 10.88
CA ILE A 31 9.28 8.56 10.34
C ILE A 31 9.47 10.04 10.00
N PHE A 32 10.51 10.63 10.55
CA PHE A 32 10.93 12.01 10.32
C PHE A 32 12.33 12.04 9.75
N GLU A 33 12.80 13.22 9.38
CA GLU A 33 14.21 13.43 9.01
C GLU A 33 15.15 12.94 10.10
N GLN A 34 16.26 12.31 9.74
CA GLN A 34 17.26 11.71 10.63
C GLN A 34 16.73 10.50 11.47
N HIS A 35 15.61 9.90 11.07
CA HIS A 35 15.15 8.67 11.68
C HIS A 35 16.21 7.56 11.52
N GLN A 36 16.35 6.69 12.53
CA GLN A 36 17.25 5.53 12.43
C GLN A 36 16.83 4.61 11.29
N ASP A 37 17.80 3.88 10.73
CA ASP A 37 17.53 2.87 9.71
C ASP A 37 16.56 1.84 10.25
N LEU A 38 15.53 1.54 9.46
CA LEU A 38 14.43 0.68 9.83
C LEU A 38 13.93 -0.08 8.60
N MET A 39 13.53 -1.31 8.79
CA MET A 39 12.88 -2.10 7.75
C MET A 39 11.71 -2.86 8.36
N GLY A 40 10.63 -3.00 7.58
CA GLY A 40 9.47 -3.73 8.03
C GLY A 40 8.53 -4.14 6.91
N LYS A 41 7.55 -4.96 7.27
CA LYS A 41 6.47 -5.40 6.38
C LYS A 41 5.19 -4.65 6.69
N ILE A 42 4.50 -4.22 5.64
CA ILE A 42 3.15 -3.65 5.70
C ILE A 42 2.22 -4.69 5.09
N ASP A 43 1.38 -5.28 5.91
CA ASP A 43 0.24 -6.06 5.42
C ASP A 43 -0.81 -5.09 4.86
N ASN A 44 -1.98 -5.56 4.41
CA ASN A 44 -3.05 -4.69 3.87
C ASN A 44 -3.36 -3.50 4.78
N ASN A 45 -2.62 -2.41 4.66
CA ASN A 45 -2.70 -1.28 5.58
C ASN A 45 -2.36 0.06 4.90
N ILE A 46 -2.35 1.13 5.70
CA ILE A 46 -2.26 2.52 5.26
C ILE A 46 -0.84 3.05 5.42
N VAL A 47 -0.43 3.89 4.47
CA VAL A 47 0.69 4.80 4.61
C VAL A 47 0.18 6.21 4.36
N GLU A 48 0.54 7.11 5.27
CA GLU A 48 0.25 8.55 5.17
C GLU A 48 1.58 9.28 4.97
N ILE A 49 1.60 10.23 4.05
CA ILE A 49 2.73 11.13 3.90
C ILE A 49 2.28 12.57 4.05
N GLU A 50 3.11 13.38 4.70
CA GLU A 50 2.98 14.82 4.74
C GLU A 50 4.10 15.41 3.89
N THR A 51 3.72 16.19 2.88
CA THR A 51 4.66 16.86 1.97
C THR A 51 4.48 18.39 2.07
N ASN A 52 5.55 19.11 1.85
CA ASN A 52 5.50 20.57 1.76
C ASN A 52 5.58 20.98 0.29
N PHE A 53 4.45 21.38 -0.27
CA PHE A 53 4.36 21.87 -1.65
C PHE A 53 3.99 23.36 -1.62
N GLU A 54 4.82 24.23 -2.20
CA GLU A 54 4.60 25.68 -2.26
C GLU A 54 4.22 26.32 -0.90
N ASN A 55 4.89 25.90 0.18
CA ASN A 55 4.60 26.29 1.58
C ASN A 55 3.23 25.87 2.10
N LYS A 56 2.56 24.93 1.45
CA LYS A 56 1.37 24.26 1.95
C LYS A 56 1.69 22.83 2.35
N LEU A 57 1.21 22.45 3.52
CA LEU A 57 1.30 21.06 3.98
C LEU A 57 0.17 20.26 3.34
N GLU A 58 0.55 19.30 2.50
CA GLU A 58 -0.38 18.37 1.89
C GLU A 58 -0.24 16.99 2.52
N LYS A 59 -1.37 16.32 2.71
CA LYS A 59 -1.45 14.94 3.18
C LYS A 59 -1.91 14.03 2.05
N ILE A 60 -1.14 12.99 1.79
CA ILE A 60 -1.46 11.96 0.80
C ILE A 60 -1.56 10.62 1.52
N TRP A 61 -2.58 9.87 1.20
CA TRP A 61 -2.88 8.58 1.81
C TRP A 61 -2.82 7.48 0.79
N PHE A 62 -2.20 6.38 1.14
CA PHE A 62 -2.12 5.18 0.31
C PHE A 62 -2.61 3.98 1.09
N VAL A 63 -3.45 3.15 0.46
CA VAL A 63 -3.72 1.79 0.92
C VAL A 63 -2.79 0.87 0.15
N LEU A 64 -2.03 0.06 0.86
CA LEU A 64 -1.03 -0.86 0.30
C LEU A 64 -1.42 -2.31 0.58
N GLN A 65 -1.08 -3.18 -0.35
CA GLN A 65 -1.14 -4.64 -0.18
C GLN A 65 0.25 -5.23 -0.30
N ASP A 66 0.62 -6.07 0.69
CA ASP A 66 1.87 -6.83 0.71
C ASP A 66 3.09 -5.97 0.36
N ALA A 67 3.40 -5.04 1.25
CA ALA A 67 4.49 -4.11 1.04
C ALA A 67 5.64 -4.33 2.03
N VAL A 68 6.83 -3.94 1.59
CA VAL A 68 8.02 -3.80 2.43
C VAL A 68 8.42 -2.35 2.42
N PHE A 69 8.76 -1.79 3.56
CA PHE A 69 9.33 -0.47 3.67
C PHE A 69 10.74 -0.51 4.24
N ILE A 70 11.55 0.41 3.76
CA ILE A 70 12.95 0.59 4.17
C ILE A 70 13.14 2.07 4.45
N VAL A 71 13.65 2.38 5.62
CA VAL A 71 14.13 3.72 6.00
C VAL A 71 15.64 3.66 6.02
N SER A 72 16.29 4.56 5.31
CA SER A 72 17.75 4.63 5.25
C SER A 72 18.23 6.06 5.32
N ASN A 73 19.22 6.30 6.17
CA ASN A 73 19.93 7.56 6.25
C ASN A 73 21.21 7.48 5.43
N GLN A 74 21.25 8.23 4.34
CA GLN A 74 22.47 8.35 3.56
C GLN A 74 23.31 9.49 4.09
N LYS A 75 24.52 9.16 4.55
CA LYS A 75 25.52 10.16 4.93
C LYS A 75 26.15 10.78 3.69
N ALA A 76 26.34 12.09 3.69
CA ALA A 76 27.11 12.79 2.68
C ALA A 76 28.47 12.10 2.46
N GLY A 77 28.75 11.62 1.26
CA GLY A 77 30.03 11.00 0.92
C GLY A 77 30.01 9.51 0.52
N ALA A 78 28.88 8.83 0.60
CA ALA A 78 28.73 7.51 -0.01
C ALA A 78 28.56 7.66 -1.54
N SER A 79 29.06 6.68 -2.29
CA SER A 79 29.02 6.61 -3.76
C SER A 79 27.62 6.97 -4.32
N LYS A 80 27.56 7.99 -5.16
CA LYS A 80 26.28 8.52 -5.69
C LYS A 80 25.72 7.62 -6.77
N SER A 81 24.67 6.88 -6.47
CA SER A 81 23.75 6.39 -7.49
C SER A 81 22.72 7.49 -7.84
N ALA A 82 22.09 7.43 -9.02
CA ALA A 82 21.19 8.48 -9.52
C ALA A 82 19.92 8.75 -8.67
N PHE A 83 19.73 8.01 -7.57
CA PHE A 83 18.60 8.10 -6.63
C PHE A 83 19.04 8.49 -5.20
N GLU A 84 20.29 8.87 -4.99
CA GLU A 84 20.84 9.19 -3.67
C GLU A 84 20.68 10.68 -3.37
N ASN A 85 19.62 11.01 -2.62
CA ASN A 85 19.53 12.29 -1.94
C ASN A 85 20.25 12.19 -0.59
N GLU A 86 21.00 13.22 -0.21
CA GLU A 86 21.52 13.36 1.14
C GLU A 86 20.33 13.45 2.12
N GLY A 87 20.36 12.68 3.21
CA GLY A 87 19.31 12.67 4.22
C GLY A 87 18.53 11.35 4.31
N THR A 88 17.37 11.40 4.95
CA THR A 88 16.52 10.23 5.17
C THR A 88 15.72 9.92 3.90
N GLY A 89 15.81 8.67 3.46
CA GLY A 89 14.96 8.10 2.43
C GLY A 89 13.98 7.07 3.01
N VAL A 90 12.73 7.11 2.58
CA VAL A 90 11.71 6.09 2.86
C VAL A 90 11.31 5.45 1.55
N TYR A 91 11.61 4.17 1.41
CA TYR A 91 11.39 3.39 0.21
C TYR A 91 10.36 2.32 0.50
N ILE A 92 9.28 2.29 -0.27
CA ILE A 92 8.20 1.30 -0.12
C ILE A 92 8.00 0.57 -1.44
N TYR A 93 8.02 -0.75 -1.37
CA TYR A 93 7.74 -1.64 -2.49
C TYR A 93 6.51 -2.46 -2.15
N ALA A 94 5.45 -2.30 -2.92
CA ALA A 94 4.16 -2.92 -2.67
C ALA A 94 3.69 -3.77 -3.86
N LYS A 95 2.90 -4.81 -3.57
CA LYS A 95 2.22 -5.60 -4.61
C LYS A 95 1.14 -4.79 -5.31
N ARG A 96 0.34 -4.05 -4.52
CA ARG A 96 -0.70 -3.13 -5.01
C ARG A 96 -0.75 -1.87 -4.17
N VAL A 97 -1.20 -0.80 -4.80
CA VAL A 97 -1.43 0.49 -4.16
C VAL A 97 -2.73 1.12 -4.65
N LYS A 98 -3.39 1.83 -3.75
CA LYS A 98 -4.47 2.76 -4.08
C LYS A 98 -4.22 4.07 -3.34
N GLU A 99 -3.98 5.14 -4.07
CA GLU A 99 -3.94 6.49 -3.53
C GLU A 99 -5.37 6.91 -3.16
N ILE A 100 -5.54 7.51 -1.99
CA ILE A 100 -6.82 7.97 -1.47
C ILE A 100 -6.88 9.49 -1.61
N ASN A 101 -7.81 9.97 -2.40
CA ASN A 101 -8.06 11.38 -2.63
C ASN A 101 -9.57 11.68 -2.69
N SER A 102 -9.92 12.95 -2.78
CA SER A 102 -11.31 13.41 -2.77
C SER A 102 -12.13 12.97 -4.01
N SER A 103 -11.47 12.61 -5.11
CA SER A 103 -12.14 12.22 -6.36
C SER A 103 -12.60 10.76 -6.38
N ILE A 104 -12.21 9.95 -5.40
CA ILE A 104 -12.57 8.53 -5.36
C ILE A 104 -14.06 8.35 -5.11
N SER A 105 -14.74 7.64 -6.01
CA SER A 105 -16.13 7.25 -5.84
C SER A 105 -16.26 5.96 -5.01
N ILE A 106 -17.00 6.05 -3.89
CA ILE A 106 -17.32 4.87 -3.07
C ILE A 106 -18.23 3.92 -3.85
N GLU A 107 -19.17 4.46 -4.63
CA GLU A 107 -20.09 3.67 -5.45
C GLU A 107 -19.33 2.81 -6.47
N GLU A 108 -18.34 3.41 -7.16
CA GLU A 108 -17.53 2.68 -8.14
C GLU A 108 -16.68 1.59 -7.47
N LEU A 109 -16.06 1.89 -6.33
CA LEU A 109 -15.32 0.90 -5.55
C LEU A 109 -16.22 -0.24 -5.06
N THR A 110 -17.42 0.08 -4.61
CA THR A 110 -18.40 -0.93 -4.17
C THR A 110 -18.81 -1.82 -5.34
N LYS A 111 -19.08 -1.24 -6.50
CA LYS A 111 -19.39 -2.00 -7.72
C LYS A 111 -18.25 -2.95 -8.12
N GLN A 112 -17.00 -2.49 -8.06
CA GLN A 112 -15.83 -3.32 -8.33
C GLN A 112 -15.70 -4.45 -7.30
N PHE A 113 -15.93 -4.15 -6.03
CA PHE A 113 -15.93 -5.14 -4.95
C PHE A 113 -17.01 -6.21 -5.16
N ASP A 114 -18.24 -5.82 -5.49
CA ASP A 114 -19.35 -6.75 -5.72
C ASP A 114 -19.07 -7.67 -6.92
N GLN A 115 -18.53 -7.12 -8.01
CA GLN A 115 -18.12 -7.90 -9.18
C GLN A 115 -17.03 -8.93 -8.85
N LYS A 116 -15.98 -8.51 -8.12
CA LYS A 116 -14.89 -9.41 -7.72
C LYS A 116 -15.33 -10.45 -6.70
N SER A 117 -16.21 -10.07 -5.78
CA SER A 117 -16.80 -11.00 -4.80
C SER A 117 -17.66 -12.07 -5.49
N ALA A 118 -18.45 -11.70 -6.49
CA ALA A 118 -19.25 -12.66 -7.26
C ALA A 118 -18.34 -13.66 -8.02
N LEU A 119 -17.27 -13.18 -8.64
CA LEU A 119 -16.29 -14.06 -9.30
C LEU A 119 -15.59 -14.98 -8.30
N PHE A 120 -15.24 -14.47 -7.13
CA PHE A 120 -14.62 -15.26 -6.07
C PHE A 120 -15.54 -16.37 -5.56
N GLU A 121 -16.83 -16.08 -5.31
CA GLU A 121 -17.79 -17.09 -4.88
C GLU A 121 -18.06 -18.13 -5.99
N THR A 122 -18.08 -17.73 -7.26
CA THR A 122 -18.20 -18.65 -8.40
C THR A 122 -17.01 -19.61 -8.47
N GLU A 123 -15.80 -19.09 -8.32
CA GLU A 123 -14.58 -19.90 -8.33
C GLU A 123 -14.52 -20.86 -7.14
N LYS A 124 -14.91 -20.38 -5.96
CA LYS A 124 -15.01 -21.19 -4.75
C LYS A 124 -16.00 -22.35 -4.92
N GLN A 125 -17.18 -22.09 -5.49
CA GLN A 125 -18.17 -23.13 -5.75
C GLN A 125 -17.66 -24.15 -6.77
N SER A 126 -17.01 -23.70 -7.84
CA SER A 126 -16.41 -24.60 -8.85
C SER A 126 -15.38 -25.57 -8.25
N ILE A 127 -14.57 -25.07 -7.28
CA ILE A 127 -13.59 -25.90 -6.58
C ILE A 127 -14.27 -26.93 -5.67
N LEU A 128 -15.33 -26.52 -4.97
CA LEU A 128 -16.12 -27.43 -4.12
C LEU A 128 -16.79 -28.54 -4.93
N ASP A 129 -17.35 -28.20 -6.10
CA ASP A 129 -18.02 -29.15 -6.97
C ASP A 129 -17.04 -30.19 -7.57
N GLN A 130 -15.76 -29.86 -7.67
CA GLN A 130 -14.70 -30.77 -8.11
C GLN A 130 -14.21 -31.73 -7.02
N ASN A 131 -14.78 -31.70 -5.82
CA ASN A 131 -14.37 -32.51 -4.65
C ASN A 131 -12.85 -32.42 -4.32
N LEU A 132 -12.23 -31.27 -4.60
CA LEU A 132 -10.84 -31.05 -4.26
C LEU A 132 -10.67 -30.90 -2.75
N SER A 133 -9.53 -31.35 -2.21
CA SER A 133 -9.23 -31.17 -0.80
C SER A 133 -9.14 -29.68 -0.45
N LEU A 134 -9.42 -29.32 0.81
CA LEU A 134 -9.31 -27.93 1.29
C LEU A 134 -7.90 -27.31 1.02
N ALA A 135 -6.84 -28.14 1.07
CA ALA A 135 -5.49 -27.72 0.78
C ALA A 135 -5.29 -27.41 -0.72
N ASP A 136 -5.89 -28.23 -1.61
CA ASP A 136 -5.83 -27.98 -3.06
C ASP A 136 -6.70 -26.79 -3.46
N GLN A 137 -7.81 -26.55 -2.76
CA GLN A 137 -8.72 -25.42 -2.98
C GLN A 137 -8.04 -24.07 -2.72
N THR A 138 -7.22 -23.97 -1.67
CA THR A 138 -6.53 -22.73 -1.31
C THR A 138 -5.33 -22.42 -2.21
N ASN A 139 -4.84 -23.41 -2.95
CA ASN A 139 -3.64 -23.31 -3.79
C ASN A 139 -3.93 -23.05 -5.27
N THR A 140 -5.19 -23.02 -5.71
CA THR A 140 -5.45 -22.59 -7.09
C THR A 140 -5.08 -21.11 -7.21
N SER A 141 -4.17 -20.78 -8.10
CA SER A 141 -3.64 -19.41 -8.29
C SER A 141 -4.76 -18.38 -8.52
N LYS A 142 -5.80 -18.77 -9.24
CA LYS A 142 -6.97 -17.91 -9.53
C LYS A 142 -7.78 -17.60 -8.26
N TYR A 143 -8.07 -18.62 -7.43
CA TYR A 143 -8.78 -18.44 -6.17
C TYR A 143 -8.01 -17.51 -5.22
N ALA A 144 -6.71 -17.76 -5.05
CA ALA A 144 -5.86 -16.94 -4.20
C ALA A 144 -5.81 -15.48 -4.67
N LEU A 145 -5.66 -15.24 -5.98
CA LEU A 145 -5.64 -13.90 -6.56
C LEU A 145 -6.97 -13.16 -6.37
N LEU A 146 -8.10 -13.82 -6.61
CA LEU A 146 -9.43 -13.22 -6.40
C LEU A 146 -9.66 -12.88 -4.94
N LYS A 147 -9.27 -13.76 -4.01
CA LYS A 147 -9.35 -13.50 -2.58
C LYS A 147 -8.56 -12.26 -2.18
N GLU A 148 -7.31 -12.17 -2.62
CA GLU A 148 -6.46 -11.02 -2.35
C GLU A 148 -7.05 -9.71 -2.91
N GLU A 149 -7.64 -9.74 -4.11
CA GLU A 149 -8.28 -8.56 -4.70
C GLU A 149 -9.51 -8.12 -3.90
N VAL A 150 -10.35 -9.07 -3.49
CA VAL A 150 -11.54 -8.80 -2.66
C VAL A 150 -11.13 -8.21 -1.31
N ASP A 151 -10.13 -8.80 -0.63
CA ASP A 151 -9.62 -8.32 0.65
C ASP A 151 -9.02 -6.92 0.52
N PHE A 152 -8.28 -6.64 -0.56
CA PHE A 152 -7.73 -5.32 -0.83
C PHE A 152 -8.82 -4.27 -1.06
N LEU A 153 -9.80 -4.54 -1.94
CA LEU A 153 -10.92 -3.62 -2.20
C LEU A 153 -11.75 -3.36 -0.94
N LYS A 154 -11.98 -4.38 -0.12
CA LYS A 154 -12.66 -4.21 1.17
C LYS A 154 -11.92 -3.23 2.07
N LYS A 155 -10.58 -3.35 2.15
CA LYS A 155 -9.75 -2.42 2.94
C LYS A 155 -9.80 -1.01 2.36
N VAL A 156 -9.68 -0.85 1.04
CA VAL A 156 -9.77 0.46 0.37
C VAL A 156 -11.10 1.14 0.67
N ILE A 157 -12.22 0.42 0.54
CA ILE A 157 -13.56 0.98 0.83
C ILE A 157 -13.67 1.44 2.28
N ALA A 158 -13.17 0.65 3.23
CA ALA A 158 -13.18 1.02 4.65
C ALA A 158 -12.42 2.32 4.89
N VAL A 159 -11.20 2.44 4.35
CA VAL A 159 -10.36 3.63 4.48
C VAL A 159 -10.99 4.86 3.82
N VAL A 160 -11.57 4.71 2.61
CA VAL A 160 -12.23 5.84 1.92
C VAL A 160 -13.44 6.33 2.70
N LYS A 161 -14.20 5.44 3.35
CA LYS A 161 -15.32 5.83 4.22
C LYS A 161 -14.84 6.65 5.41
N GLU A 162 -13.76 6.24 6.09
CA GLU A 162 -13.15 6.99 7.19
C GLU A 162 -12.60 8.34 6.73
N PHE A 163 -11.98 8.39 5.57
CA PHE A 163 -11.41 9.61 4.99
C PHE A 163 -12.47 10.67 4.64
N LYS A 164 -13.69 10.26 4.26
CA LYS A 164 -14.78 11.16 3.86
C LYS A 164 -15.72 11.57 5.00
N THR A 165 -15.51 11.02 6.21
CA THR A 165 -16.26 11.37 7.43
C THR A 165 -15.57 12.51 8.17
#